data_28c3837586fdb8d657e946c25b1885ca
#
_entry.id   28c3837586fdb8d657e946c25b1885ca
#
_cell.length_a   1.000
_cell.length_b   1.000
_cell.length_c   1.000
_cell.angle_alpha   90.00
_cell.angle_beta   90.00
_cell.angle_gamma   90.00
#
_symmetry.space_group_name_H-M   'P 1'
#
loop_
_entity.id
_entity.type
_entity.pdbx_description
1 polymer ?
#
loop_
_entity_poly.entity_id
_entity_poly.type
_entity_poly.pdbx_seq_one_letter_code
_entity_poly.pdbx_strand_id
1 'polypeptide(L)'
;MRLLILTQYYPPEIGAPQNRLHELAIRLKAYGMEVEVLTALPNYPKMKIQEGYEKGKKREEQIDGIAVHRAAIYVSASKGIVARLLNYFSFVWTSYWRGRKLDKFDFLLVESPPLFLGYSAMALSRKLSAKLIFNVSDLWPESAEKLGIVNNQALLKMAYRLEAKC
;
A
#
# COMPACT_ATOMS: atom_id res chain seq x y z
N MET A 1 -1.61 -18.29 12.41
CA MET A 1 -1.96 -16.84 12.36
C MET A 1 -1.83 -16.35 10.94
N ARG A 2 -2.83 -15.56 10.47
CA ARG A 2 -2.86 -15.02 9.10
C ARG A 2 -2.57 -13.52 9.12
N LEU A 3 -1.63 -13.08 8.31
CA LEU A 3 -1.22 -11.69 8.16
C LEU A 3 -1.45 -11.22 6.73
N LEU A 4 -2.15 -10.10 6.56
CA LEU A 4 -2.20 -9.36 5.31
C LEU A 4 -1.26 -8.16 5.40
N ILE A 5 -0.34 -8.01 4.44
CA ILE A 5 0.50 -6.82 4.27
C ILE A 5 -0.14 -5.95 3.19
N LEU A 6 -0.52 -4.72 3.52
CA LEU A 6 -1.04 -3.73 2.59
C LEU A 6 0.03 -2.68 2.32
N THR A 7 0.50 -2.63 1.08
CA THR A 7 1.55 -1.70 0.64
C THR A 7 1.32 -1.27 -0.80
N GLN A 8 1.73 -0.05 -1.15
CA GLN A 8 1.63 0.40 -2.54
C GLN A 8 2.69 -0.26 -3.43
N TYR A 9 3.87 -0.54 -2.90
CA TYR A 9 5.02 -1.04 -3.65
C TYR A 9 5.48 -2.40 -3.12
N TYR A 10 5.69 -3.34 -4.05
CA TYR A 10 6.14 -4.70 -3.74
C TYR A 10 6.86 -5.30 -4.97
N PRO A 11 7.73 -6.32 -4.82
CA PRO A 11 8.33 -6.96 -6.00
C PRO A 11 7.32 -7.29 -7.10
N PRO A 12 7.70 -7.19 -8.41
CA PRO A 12 9.08 -7.08 -8.93
C PRO A 12 9.66 -5.66 -8.94
N GLU A 13 8.99 -4.67 -8.36
CA GLU A 13 9.57 -3.34 -8.18
C GLU A 13 10.75 -3.41 -7.20
N ILE A 14 11.82 -2.67 -7.50
CA ILE A 14 13.05 -2.67 -6.70
C ILE A 14 13.18 -1.36 -5.94
N GLY A 15 13.34 -1.45 -4.64
CA GLY A 15 13.56 -0.34 -3.74
C GLY A 15 13.63 -0.79 -2.29
N ALA A 16 14.05 0.09 -1.38
CA ALA A 16 14.25 -0.25 0.02
C ALA A 16 12.96 -0.76 0.72
N PRO A 17 11.79 -0.08 0.60
CA PRO A 17 10.57 -0.57 1.23
C PRO A 17 10.09 -1.90 0.65
N GLN A 18 10.18 -2.10 -0.68
CA GLN A 18 9.80 -3.34 -1.34
C GLN A 18 10.60 -4.53 -0.83
N ASN A 19 11.93 -4.38 -0.81
CA ASN A 19 12.84 -5.45 -0.36
C ASN A 19 12.63 -5.76 1.12
N ARG A 20 12.48 -4.73 1.96
CA ARG A 20 12.26 -4.90 3.41
C ARG A 20 10.95 -5.65 3.69
N LEU A 21 9.86 -5.28 3.04
CA LEU A 21 8.56 -5.91 3.25
C LEU A 21 8.53 -7.34 2.71
N HIS A 22 9.22 -7.58 1.59
CA HIS A 22 9.35 -8.93 1.03
C HIS A 22 10.15 -9.85 1.96
N GLU A 23 11.29 -9.38 2.44
CA GLU A 23 12.10 -10.11 3.42
C GLU A 23 11.32 -10.40 4.71
N LEU A 24 10.57 -9.41 5.20
CA LEU A 24 9.69 -9.59 6.37
C LEU A 24 8.65 -10.69 6.11
N ALA A 25 7.99 -10.66 4.94
CA ALA A 25 6.98 -11.65 4.58
C ALA A 25 7.57 -13.07 4.56
N ILE A 26 8.74 -13.26 3.93
CA ILE A 26 9.44 -14.55 3.88
C ILE A 26 9.79 -15.04 5.30
N ARG A 27 10.34 -14.16 6.15
CA ARG A 27 10.71 -14.53 7.52
C ARG A 27 9.51 -14.91 8.37
N LEU A 28 8.42 -14.13 8.31
CA LEU A 28 7.19 -14.43 9.04
C LEU A 28 6.56 -15.76 8.58
N LYS A 29 6.63 -16.04 7.28
CA LYS A 29 6.20 -17.34 6.74
C LYS A 29 7.08 -18.49 7.27
N ALA A 30 8.39 -18.30 7.34
CA ALA A 30 9.31 -19.29 7.91
C ALA A 30 9.03 -19.57 9.41
N TYR A 31 8.50 -18.59 10.14
CA TYR A 31 8.01 -18.76 11.52
C TYR A 31 6.59 -19.35 11.61
N GLY A 32 6.03 -19.85 10.51
CA GLY A 32 4.73 -20.54 10.49
C GLY A 32 3.51 -19.64 10.37
N MET A 33 3.68 -18.38 9.99
CA MET A 33 2.54 -17.50 9.67
C MET A 33 2.09 -17.70 8.21
N GLU A 34 0.80 -17.65 7.96
CA GLU A 34 0.26 -17.46 6.61
C GLU A 34 0.31 -15.98 6.26
N VAL A 35 1.16 -15.63 5.29
CA VAL A 35 1.36 -14.23 4.88
C VAL A 35 0.88 -14.04 3.46
N GLU A 36 0.03 -13.04 3.27
CA GLU A 36 -0.44 -12.59 1.96
C GLU A 36 -0.16 -11.09 1.81
N VAL A 37 -0.02 -10.63 0.58
CA VAL A 37 0.28 -9.24 0.26
C VAL A 37 -0.77 -8.66 -0.67
N LEU A 38 -1.32 -7.50 -0.31
CA LEU A 38 -2.17 -6.67 -1.16
C LEU A 38 -1.39 -5.44 -1.58
N THR A 39 -1.13 -5.31 -2.88
CA THR A 39 -0.28 -4.25 -3.43
C THR A 39 -0.82 -3.71 -4.76
N ALA A 40 -0.21 -2.64 -5.28
CA ALA A 40 -0.56 -2.12 -6.58
C ALA A 40 0.03 -2.96 -7.73
N LEU A 41 -0.50 -2.74 -8.95
CA LEU A 41 0.20 -3.17 -10.16
C LEU A 41 1.56 -2.48 -10.24
N PRO A 42 2.65 -3.19 -10.55
CA PRO A 42 4.00 -2.63 -10.53
C PRO A 42 4.15 -1.51 -11.56
N ASN A 43 4.67 -0.37 -11.12
CA ASN A 43 4.75 0.85 -11.92
C ASN A 43 6.00 1.71 -11.66
N TYR A 44 6.67 1.50 -10.53
CA TYR A 44 7.87 2.23 -10.14
C TYR A 44 9.14 1.62 -10.77
N PRO A 45 10.16 2.41 -11.16
CA PRO A 45 10.25 3.87 -11.03
C PRO A 45 9.72 4.65 -12.24
N LYS A 46 9.34 3.97 -13.33
CA LYS A 46 8.99 4.59 -14.62
C LYS A 46 7.61 5.26 -14.63
N MET A 47 6.83 5.11 -13.56
CA MET A 47 5.42 5.57 -13.48
C MET A 47 4.59 5.09 -14.69
N LYS A 48 4.83 3.84 -15.09
CA LYS A 48 4.13 3.10 -16.14
C LYS A 48 3.97 1.66 -15.67
N ILE A 49 2.79 1.07 -15.89
CA ILE A 49 2.58 -0.35 -15.57
C ILE A 49 3.63 -1.18 -16.27
N GLN A 50 4.30 -2.05 -15.52
CA GLN A 50 5.36 -2.91 -16.04
C GLN A 50 4.81 -3.92 -17.05
N GLU A 51 5.68 -4.32 -17.97
CA GLU A 51 5.36 -5.33 -18.98
C GLU A 51 4.88 -6.65 -18.33
N GLY A 52 3.85 -7.24 -18.90
CA GLY A 52 3.20 -8.44 -18.37
C GLY A 52 2.10 -8.18 -17.31
N TYR A 53 1.97 -6.95 -16.81
CA TYR A 53 0.91 -6.55 -15.86
C TYR A 53 -0.16 -5.65 -16.48
N GLU A 54 0.02 -5.30 -17.75
CA GLU A 54 -0.94 -4.43 -18.46
C GLU A 54 -2.33 -5.08 -18.52
N LYS A 55 -3.34 -4.24 -18.60
CA LYS A 55 -4.75 -4.67 -18.64
C LYS A 55 -5.15 -5.57 -17.47
N GLY A 56 -4.39 -5.57 -16.38
CA GLY A 56 -4.67 -6.36 -15.19
C GLY A 56 -4.52 -7.87 -15.38
N LYS A 57 -3.64 -8.32 -16.27
CA LYS A 57 -3.41 -9.74 -16.56
C LYS A 57 -2.94 -10.55 -15.36
N LYS A 58 -2.03 -9.99 -14.54
CA LYS A 58 -1.51 -10.65 -13.33
C LYS A 58 -2.04 -9.96 -12.08
N ARG A 59 -3.28 -10.26 -11.71
CA ARG A 59 -3.86 -9.73 -10.47
C ARG A 59 -3.66 -10.65 -9.26
N GLU A 60 -3.32 -11.89 -9.51
CA GLU A 60 -2.96 -12.91 -8.54
C GLU A 60 -1.66 -13.55 -8.99
N GLU A 61 -0.70 -13.64 -8.11
CA GLU A 61 0.57 -14.33 -8.36
C GLU A 61 1.17 -14.84 -7.06
N GLN A 62 2.18 -15.69 -7.18
CA GLN A 62 3.03 -16.07 -6.06
C GLN A 62 4.45 -15.60 -6.29
N ILE A 63 5.05 -14.97 -5.28
CA ILE A 63 6.44 -14.54 -5.27
C ILE A 63 7.09 -15.19 -4.05
N ASP A 64 8.05 -16.06 -4.26
CA ASP A 64 8.73 -16.85 -3.21
C ASP A 64 7.77 -17.54 -2.25
N GLY A 65 6.68 -18.03 -2.82
CA GLY A 65 5.61 -18.72 -2.09
C GLY A 65 4.71 -17.81 -1.25
N ILE A 66 4.82 -16.49 -1.38
CA ILE A 66 3.89 -15.51 -0.80
C ILE A 66 2.80 -15.21 -1.82
N ALA A 67 1.54 -15.34 -1.44
CA ALA A 67 0.41 -14.95 -2.27
C ALA A 67 0.33 -13.42 -2.39
N VAL A 68 0.30 -12.91 -3.62
CA VAL A 68 0.28 -11.47 -3.91
C VAL A 68 -0.95 -11.10 -4.72
N HIS A 69 -1.76 -10.23 -4.14
CA HIS A 69 -2.99 -9.68 -4.73
C HIS A 69 -2.71 -8.27 -5.25
N ARG A 70 -2.94 -8.05 -6.55
CA ARG A 70 -2.66 -6.76 -7.17
C ARG A 70 -3.93 -5.98 -7.45
N ALA A 71 -3.98 -4.75 -6.93
CA ALA A 71 -5.02 -3.77 -7.20
C ALA A 71 -4.60 -2.82 -8.32
N ALA A 72 -5.56 -2.30 -9.05
CA ALA A 72 -5.31 -1.29 -10.07
C ALA A 72 -4.78 0.01 -9.44
N ILE A 73 -4.00 0.75 -10.20
CA ILE A 73 -3.48 2.05 -9.79
C ILE A 73 -3.45 2.99 -10.99
N TYR A 74 -3.78 4.27 -10.78
CA TYR A 74 -3.57 5.30 -11.78
C TYR A 74 -2.08 5.64 -11.88
N VAL A 75 -1.54 5.63 -13.07
CA VAL A 75 -0.14 5.99 -13.34
C VAL A 75 -0.07 7.09 -14.38
N SER A 76 0.85 8.03 -14.18
CA SER A 76 1.07 9.15 -15.10
C SER A 76 2.54 9.54 -15.07
N ALA A 77 3.10 9.84 -16.24
CA ALA A 77 4.44 10.40 -16.37
C ALA A 77 4.54 11.85 -15.85
N SER A 78 3.41 12.51 -15.58
CA SER A 78 3.37 13.85 -15.02
C SER A 78 3.93 13.88 -13.61
N LYS A 79 4.85 14.80 -13.33
CA LYS A 79 5.44 15.03 -12.01
C LYS A 79 4.60 15.95 -11.11
N GLY A 80 3.44 16.42 -11.59
CA GLY A 80 2.56 17.33 -10.87
C GLY A 80 1.93 16.72 -9.63
N ILE A 81 1.59 17.57 -8.64
CA ILE A 81 0.97 17.14 -7.37
C ILE A 81 -0.36 16.42 -7.60
N VAL A 82 -1.16 16.86 -8.57
CA VAL A 82 -2.46 16.27 -8.91
C VAL A 82 -2.27 14.83 -9.38
N ALA A 83 -1.31 14.56 -10.26
CA ALA A 83 -1.03 13.21 -10.74
C ALA A 83 -0.60 12.28 -9.61
N ARG A 84 0.19 12.78 -8.64
CA ARG A 84 0.60 12.02 -7.44
C ARG A 84 -0.59 11.73 -6.53
N LEU A 85 -1.46 12.70 -6.29
CA LEU A 85 -2.66 12.50 -5.49
C LEU A 85 -3.62 11.50 -6.15
N LEU A 86 -3.83 11.59 -7.46
CA LEU A 86 -4.62 10.62 -8.22
C LEU A 86 -4.02 9.21 -8.13
N ASN A 87 -2.69 9.08 -8.21
CA ASN A 87 -2.00 7.81 -8.02
C ASN A 87 -2.31 7.24 -6.62
N TYR A 88 -2.12 8.00 -5.55
CA TYR A 88 -2.38 7.56 -4.18
C TYR A 88 -3.86 7.22 -3.94
N PHE A 89 -4.78 8.11 -4.28
CA PHE A 89 -6.20 7.90 -4.03
C PHE A 89 -6.80 6.79 -4.88
N SER A 90 -6.33 6.60 -6.12
CA SER A 90 -6.75 5.47 -6.94
C SER A 90 -6.39 4.14 -6.28
N PHE A 91 -5.19 4.03 -5.70
CA PHE A 91 -4.78 2.82 -4.98
C PHE A 91 -5.53 2.65 -3.66
N VAL A 92 -5.76 3.72 -2.89
CA VAL A 92 -6.62 3.66 -1.68
C VAL A 92 -7.99 3.05 -2.01
N TRP A 93 -8.61 3.51 -3.08
CA TRP A 93 -9.91 3.02 -3.52
C TRP A 93 -9.84 1.56 -4.00
N THR A 94 -8.95 1.26 -4.92
CA THR A 94 -8.86 -0.06 -5.55
C THR A 94 -8.37 -1.14 -4.61
N SER A 95 -7.47 -0.82 -3.67
CA SER A 95 -7.01 -1.75 -2.64
C SER A 95 -8.14 -2.16 -1.70
N TYR A 96 -9.02 -1.22 -1.31
CA TYR A 96 -10.21 -1.57 -0.53
C TYR A 96 -11.13 -2.54 -1.29
N TRP A 97 -11.47 -2.24 -2.55
CA TRP A 97 -12.36 -3.08 -3.35
C TRP A 97 -11.75 -4.45 -3.67
N ARG A 98 -10.44 -4.53 -3.77
CA ARG A 98 -9.72 -5.79 -3.94
C ARG A 98 -9.66 -6.56 -2.63
N GLY A 99 -9.19 -5.93 -1.57
CA GLY A 99 -8.96 -6.54 -0.26
C GLY A 99 -10.23 -7.04 0.41
N ARG A 100 -11.38 -6.35 0.22
CA ARG A 100 -12.67 -6.79 0.81
C ARG A 100 -13.17 -8.16 0.32
N LYS A 101 -12.56 -8.69 -0.74
CA LYS A 101 -12.90 -10.01 -1.31
C LYS A 101 -12.02 -11.12 -0.73
N LEU A 102 -10.99 -10.76 0.01
CA LEU A 102 -10.11 -11.72 0.69
C LEU A 102 -10.80 -12.28 1.94
N ASP A 103 -10.28 -13.41 2.41
CA ASP A 103 -10.73 -14.05 3.64
C ASP A 103 -10.35 -13.23 4.88
N LYS A 104 -10.73 -13.71 6.06
CA LYS A 104 -10.37 -13.09 7.34
C LYS A 104 -8.89 -13.26 7.63
N PHE A 105 -8.33 -12.25 8.28
CA PHE A 105 -6.95 -12.22 8.77
C PHE A 105 -6.92 -11.89 10.26
N ASP A 106 -5.89 -12.34 10.97
CA ASP A 106 -5.67 -11.96 12.36
C ASP A 106 -5.07 -10.55 12.45
N PHE A 107 -4.20 -10.20 11.48
CA PHE A 107 -3.49 -8.93 11.43
C PHE A 107 -3.50 -8.33 10.03
N LEU A 108 -3.55 -6.99 9.97
CA LEU A 108 -3.35 -6.19 8.77
C LEU A 108 -2.18 -5.22 9.04
N LEU A 109 -1.03 -5.48 8.42
CA LEU A 109 0.13 -4.58 8.45
C LEU A 109 0.06 -3.63 7.26
N VAL A 110 0.10 -2.33 7.52
CA VAL A 110 0.03 -1.29 6.49
C VAL A 110 1.32 -0.49 6.48
N GLU A 111 1.88 -0.30 5.30
CA GLU A 111 3.08 0.50 5.08
C GLU A 111 2.72 1.93 4.65
N SER A 112 3.24 2.91 5.37
CA SER A 112 3.19 4.33 4.99
C SER A 112 4.61 4.80 4.61
N PRO A 113 4.82 5.56 3.52
CA PRO A 113 3.85 6.24 2.66
C PRO A 113 3.16 5.33 1.62
N PRO A 114 1.98 5.73 1.07
CA PRO A 114 1.30 6.99 1.34
C PRO A 114 0.40 6.91 2.59
N LEU A 115 0.41 7.94 3.44
CA LEU A 115 -0.40 8.01 4.65
C LEU A 115 -1.90 7.78 4.38
N PHE A 116 -2.41 8.26 3.24
CA PHE A 116 -3.82 8.08 2.84
C PHE A 116 -4.25 6.62 2.70
N LEU A 117 -3.32 5.69 2.57
CA LEU A 117 -3.59 4.26 2.58
C LEU A 117 -4.23 3.80 3.90
N GLY A 118 -4.04 4.56 4.98
CA GLY A 118 -4.70 4.37 6.26
C GLY A 118 -6.23 4.33 6.16
N TYR A 119 -6.86 5.07 5.24
CA TYR A 119 -8.31 4.98 5.02
C TYR A 119 -8.74 3.59 4.54
N SER A 120 -8.06 3.05 3.53
CA SER A 120 -8.31 1.69 3.06
C SER A 120 -8.01 0.67 4.15
N ALA A 121 -6.92 0.85 4.88
CA ALA A 121 -6.49 -0.02 5.96
C ALA A 121 -7.52 -0.12 7.09
N MET A 122 -8.02 1.02 7.59
CA MET A 122 -9.06 1.04 8.64
C MET A 122 -10.35 0.36 8.18
N ALA A 123 -10.76 0.60 6.93
CA ALA A 123 -11.94 -0.04 6.36
C ALA A 123 -11.75 -1.56 6.19
N LEU A 124 -10.60 -2.00 5.71
CA LEU A 124 -10.25 -3.41 5.55
C LEU A 124 -10.09 -4.11 6.90
N SER A 125 -9.43 -3.50 7.87
CA SER A 125 -9.28 -4.05 9.23
C SER A 125 -10.65 -4.45 9.82
N ARG A 126 -11.65 -3.58 9.71
CA ARG A 126 -13.03 -3.87 10.14
C ARG A 126 -13.67 -4.99 9.31
N LYS A 127 -13.53 -4.92 7.98
CA LYS A 127 -14.14 -5.90 7.05
C LYS A 127 -13.57 -7.30 7.21
N LEU A 128 -12.26 -7.40 7.40
CA LEU A 128 -11.52 -8.66 7.51
C LEU A 128 -11.40 -9.15 8.97
N SER A 129 -11.93 -8.37 9.94
CA SER A 129 -11.80 -8.61 11.38
C SER A 129 -10.34 -8.71 11.86
N ALA A 130 -9.43 -7.99 11.20
CA ALA A 130 -8.00 -8.01 11.45
C ALA A 130 -7.57 -6.88 12.39
N LYS A 131 -6.62 -7.15 13.29
CA LYS A 131 -5.97 -6.08 14.07
C LYS A 131 -5.06 -5.27 13.17
N LEU A 132 -5.25 -3.94 13.16
CA LEU A 132 -4.46 -3.03 12.34
C LEU A 132 -3.10 -2.75 12.99
N ILE A 133 -2.03 -2.89 12.21
CA ILE A 133 -0.67 -2.48 12.53
C ILE A 133 -0.26 -1.46 11.49
N PHE A 134 -0.09 -0.20 11.89
CA PHE A 134 0.28 0.88 10.99
C PHE A 134 1.77 1.19 11.12
N ASN A 135 2.56 0.82 10.10
CA ASN A 135 4.00 1.08 10.06
C ASN A 135 4.27 2.43 9.41
N VAL A 136 4.80 3.36 10.18
CA VAL A 136 5.14 4.72 9.72
C VAL A 136 6.64 4.75 9.43
N SER A 137 7.01 4.70 8.16
CA SER A 137 8.42 4.78 7.73
C SER A 137 8.91 6.22 7.54
N ASP A 138 8.01 7.14 7.24
CA ASP A 138 8.29 8.57 7.08
C ASP A 138 7.31 9.39 7.90
N LEU A 139 7.80 10.42 8.58
CA LEU A 139 6.99 11.38 9.34
C LEU A 139 6.27 12.34 8.37
N TRP A 140 5.34 11.79 7.62
CA TRP A 140 4.43 12.55 6.78
C TRP A 140 3.14 12.77 7.58
N PRO A 141 2.53 13.96 7.73
CA PRO A 141 2.67 15.13 6.83
C PRO A 141 3.72 16.17 7.25
N GLU A 142 4.34 16.03 8.41
CA GLU A 142 5.29 17.03 8.94
C GLU A 142 6.47 17.30 8.00
N SER A 143 7.05 16.26 7.41
CA SER A 143 8.13 16.38 6.42
C SER A 143 7.68 17.11 5.16
N ALA A 144 6.46 16.86 4.69
CA ALA A 144 5.91 17.52 3.50
C ALA A 144 5.61 19.00 3.75
N GLU A 145 5.17 19.36 4.95
CA GLU A 145 4.93 20.75 5.37
C GLU A 145 6.25 21.52 5.49
N LYS A 146 7.23 20.97 6.22
CA LYS A 146 8.54 21.60 6.43
C LYS A 146 9.33 21.79 5.13
N LEU A 147 9.19 20.89 4.18
CA LEU A 147 9.82 20.98 2.86
C LEU A 147 9.03 21.84 1.85
N GLY A 148 7.89 22.41 2.26
CA GLY A 148 7.03 23.21 1.37
C GLY A 148 6.43 22.45 0.19
N ILE A 149 6.41 21.11 0.25
CA ILE A 149 5.89 20.24 -0.82
C ILE A 149 4.36 20.30 -0.89
N VAL A 150 3.70 20.49 0.26
CA VAL A 150 2.25 20.62 0.38
C VAL A 150 1.93 21.90 1.15
N ASN A 151 1.40 22.90 0.44
CA ASN A 151 0.98 24.18 1.03
C ASN A 151 -0.53 24.28 1.25
N ASN A 152 -1.29 23.23 0.91
CA ASN A 152 -2.74 23.23 1.06
C ASN A 152 -3.13 22.85 2.50
N GLN A 153 -3.57 23.84 3.26
CA GLN A 153 -3.97 23.71 4.68
C GLN A 153 -5.09 22.68 4.90
N ALA A 154 -6.04 22.54 3.96
CA ALA A 154 -7.11 21.56 4.06
C ALA A 154 -6.56 20.12 3.94
N LEU A 155 -5.62 19.90 3.03
CA LEU A 155 -4.96 18.62 2.82
C LEU A 155 -4.10 18.24 4.03
N LEU A 156 -3.33 19.19 4.57
CA LEU A 156 -2.52 19.00 5.77
C LEU A 156 -3.41 18.66 6.97
N LYS A 157 -4.50 19.40 7.19
CA LYS A 157 -5.44 19.14 8.29
C LYS A 157 -6.09 17.74 8.19
N MET A 158 -6.40 17.30 6.97
CA MET A 158 -6.93 15.96 6.73
C MET A 158 -5.86 14.90 7.04
N ALA A 159 -4.62 15.13 6.65
CA ALA A 159 -3.50 14.24 6.89
C ALA A 159 -3.20 14.09 8.40
N TYR A 160 -3.09 15.18 9.15
CA TYR A 160 -2.90 15.16 10.61
C TYR A 160 -4.06 14.47 11.35
N ARG A 161 -5.31 14.66 10.87
CA ARG A 161 -6.46 13.95 11.44
C ARG A 161 -6.44 12.45 11.15
N LEU A 162 -5.91 12.04 10.01
CA LEU A 162 -5.76 10.63 9.69
C LEU A 162 -4.66 9.99 10.52
N GLU A 163 -3.50 10.64 10.62
CA GLU A 163 -2.37 10.20 11.45
C GLU A 163 -2.80 9.95 12.90
N ALA A 164 -3.56 10.89 13.48
CA ALA A 164 -4.07 10.77 14.85
C ALA A 164 -5.09 9.63 15.06
N LYS A 165 -5.60 9.01 13.97
CA LYS A 165 -6.58 7.91 14.03
C LYS A 165 -5.98 6.53 13.73
N CYS A 166 -4.78 6.49 13.15
CA CYS A 166 -4.05 5.27 12.83
C CYS A 166 -3.09 4.88 13.95
#